data_61d2c3f81b3ae961f56ef5bdc78f2200
#
_entry.id   61d2c3f81b3ae961f56ef5bdc78f2200
#
_cell.length_a   1.000
_cell.length_b   1.000
_cell.length_c   1.000
_cell.angle_alpha   90.00
_cell.angle_beta   90.00
_cell.angle_gamma   90.00
#
_symmetry.space_group_name_H-M   'P 1'
#
loop_
_entity.id
_entity.type
_entity.pdbx_description
1 polymer ?
#
loop_
_entity_poly.entity_id
_entity_poly.type
_entity_poly.pdbx_seq_one_letter_code
_entity_poly.pdbx_strand_id
1 'polypeptide(L)'
;MIQMQSMLDAADNSGARRLMCIKVLGGSHRRYAHIGDIIRVAIKEAIPRGKVKKGELHHAVVVRTCKGVRRSDGSLIRFDKNAAVLLNNQFQPIGTRIFGPVTRELRTERFMKIVSLAPEVL
;
A
#
# COMPACT_ATOMS: atom_id res chain seq x y z
N MET A 1 10.58 5.35 0.46
CA MET A 1 10.04 5.55 1.81
C MET A 1 8.85 6.48 1.77
N ILE A 2 7.89 6.25 2.63
CA ILE A 2 6.65 7.01 2.70
C ILE A 2 6.61 7.73 4.04
N GLN A 3 6.26 9.00 4.01
CA GLN A 3 6.09 9.81 5.22
C GLN A 3 4.73 10.49 5.20
N MET A 4 4.41 11.20 6.27
CA MET A 4 3.18 11.98 6.31
C MET A 4 3.12 12.94 5.12
N GLN A 5 1.94 13.05 4.52
CA GLN A 5 1.65 13.86 3.32
C GLN A 5 2.24 13.33 2.02
N SER A 6 2.87 12.17 2.02
CA SER A 6 3.28 11.52 0.78
C SER A 6 2.05 11.07 -0.01
N MET A 7 2.11 11.25 -1.33
CA MET A 7 1.05 10.81 -2.22
C MET A 7 1.38 9.43 -2.79
N LEU A 8 0.38 8.57 -2.85
CA LEU A 8 0.53 7.21 -3.38
C LEU A 8 -0.60 6.91 -4.35
N ASP A 9 -0.34 5.98 -5.27
CA ASP A 9 -1.40 5.43 -6.10
C ASP A 9 -2.04 4.23 -5.39
N ALA A 10 -3.32 4.02 -5.61
CA ALA A 10 -3.99 2.82 -5.13
C ALA A 10 -3.71 1.67 -6.09
N ALA A 11 -3.25 0.54 -5.55
CA ALA A 11 -2.86 -0.63 -6.35
C ALA A 11 -3.96 -1.69 -6.37
N ASP A 12 -5.20 -1.31 -6.12
CA ASP A 12 -6.31 -2.25 -6.09
C ASP A 12 -7.53 -1.71 -6.84
N ASN A 13 -8.57 -2.54 -6.93
CA ASN A 13 -9.82 -2.19 -7.60
C ASN A 13 -10.91 -1.71 -6.65
N SER A 14 -10.52 -1.15 -5.49
CA SER A 14 -11.47 -0.60 -4.52
C SER A 14 -12.20 0.64 -5.01
N GLY A 15 -11.67 1.30 -6.03
CA GLY A 15 -12.22 2.55 -6.57
C GLY A 15 -11.36 3.77 -6.26
N ALA A 16 -10.45 3.68 -5.31
CA ALA A 16 -9.52 4.77 -5.03
C ALA A 16 -8.48 4.87 -6.14
N ARG A 17 -8.06 6.10 -6.45
CA ARG A 17 -6.99 6.34 -7.43
C ARG A 17 -5.76 6.94 -6.78
N ARG A 18 -5.94 7.96 -5.93
CA ARG A 18 -4.83 8.64 -5.25
C ARG A 18 -5.08 8.65 -3.76
N LEU A 19 -4.04 8.39 -3.01
CA LEU A 19 -4.06 8.33 -1.56
C LEU A 19 -3.01 9.30 -1.01
N MET A 20 -3.28 9.86 0.17
CA MET A 20 -2.28 10.65 0.90
C MET A 20 -2.04 10.00 2.25
N CYS A 21 -0.78 9.75 2.57
CA CYS A 21 -0.41 9.21 3.88
C CYS A 21 -0.62 10.29 4.94
N ILE A 22 -1.46 10.02 5.92
CA ILE A 22 -1.67 10.93 7.04
C ILE A 22 -0.91 10.50 8.29
N LYS A 23 -0.63 9.22 8.45
CA LYS A 23 0.16 8.76 9.59
C LYS A 23 0.82 7.42 9.28
N VAL A 24 2.06 7.26 9.75
CA VAL A 24 2.77 5.98 9.72
C VAL A 24 2.53 5.30 11.07
N LEU A 25 1.95 4.11 11.04
CA LEU A 25 1.62 3.35 12.24
C LEU A 25 2.80 2.50 12.69
N GLY A 26 2.80 2.08 13.95
CA GLY A 26 3.82 1.18 14.48
C GLY A 26 4.74 1.78 15.52
N GLY A 27 4.40 2.94 16.08
CA GLY A 27 5.20 3.57 17.14
C GLY A 27 5.00 5.06 17.19
N SER A 28 5.21 5.66 18.38
CA SER A 28 4.89 7.08 18.61
C SER A 28 5.81 8.05 17.86
N HIS A 29 7.00 7.61 17.46
CA HIS A 29 7.97 8.46 16.75
C HIS A 29 8.33 7.93 15.37
N ARG A 30 7.54 7.04 14.84
CA ARG A 30 7.83 6.46 13.54
C ARG A 30 7.56 7.47 12.43
N ARG A 31 8.58 7.76 11.62
CA ARG A 31 8.51 8.79 10.57
C ARG A 31 8.29 8.24 9.19
N TYR A 32 8.80 7.04 8.89
CA TYR A 32 8.82 6.51 7.53
C TYR A 32 8.23 5.11 7.47
N ALA A 33 7.52 4.85 6.40
CA ALA A 33 7.00 3.52 6.08
C ALA A 33 7.76 2.93 4.90
N HIS A 34 8.00 1.65 4.97
CA HIS A 34 8.61 0.85 3.91
C HIS A 34 7.59 -0.13 3.37
N ILE A 35 7.98 -0.91 2.35
CA ILE A 35 7.13 -1.96 1.81
C ILE A 35 6.74 -2.93 2.94
N GLY A 36 5.46 -3.22 3.04
CA GLY A 36 4.92 -4.09 4.08
C GLY A 36 4.46 -3.38 5.35
N ASP A 37 4.70 -2.08 5.45
CA ASP A 37 4.25 -1.31 6.61
C ASP A 37 2.81 -0.83 6.41
N ILE A 38 2.07 -0.73 7.52
CA ILE A 38 0.71 -0.23 7.52
C ILE A 38 0.73 1.26 7.79
N ILE A 39 -0.01 2.01 6.99
CA ILE A 39 -0.17 3.45 7.14
C ILE A 39 -1.66 3.79 7.18
N ARG A 40 -1.96 4.99 7.63
CA ARG A 40 -3.31 5.54 7.54
C ARG A 40 -3.34 6.55 6.41
N VAL A 41 -4.34 6.45 5.55
CA VAL A 41 -4.42 7.28 4.34
C VAL A 41 -5.77 7.97 4.24
N ALA A 42 -5.76 9.12 3.56
CA ALA A 42 -6.98 9.80 3.10
C ALA A 42 -7.10 9.60 1.59
N ILE A 43 -8.30 9.34 1.13
CA ILE A 43 -8.54 9.15 -0.29
C ILE A 43 -8.71 10.51 -0.94
N LYS A 44 -7.81 10.86 -1.86
CA LYS A 44 -7.81 12.16 -2.54
C LYS A 44 -8.52 12.14 -3.88
N GLU A 45 -8.51 11.00 -4.58
CA GLU A 45 -9.23 10.80 -5.82
C GLU A 45 -9.84 9.40 -5.83
N ALA A 46 -11.08 9.29 -6.24
CA ALA A 46 -11.79 8.01 -6.34
C ALA A 46 -12.78 8.05 -7.49
N ILE A 47 -13.10 6.87 -8.05
CA ILE A 47 -14.16 6.77 -9.07
C ILE A 47 -15.52 6.95 -8.39
N PRO A 48 -16.53 7.47 -9.12
CA PRO A 48 -17.82 7.81 -8.50
C PRO A 48 -18.58 6.63 -7.89
N ARG A 49 -18.40 5.42 -8.40
CA ARG A 49 -19.17 4.24 -7.96
C ARG A 49 -18.28 3.17 -7.32
N GLY A 50 -17.14 3.55 -6.76
CA GLY A 50 -16.25 2.61 -6.09
C GLY A 50 -16.72 2.21 -4.71
N LYS A 51 -16.07 1.23 -4.13
CA LYS A 51 -16.31 0.78 -2.76
C LYS A 51 -15.92 1.83 -1.73
N VAL A 52 -15.06 2.77 -2.11
CA VAL A 52 -14.57 3.85 -1.26
C VAL A 52 -14.82 5.17 -1.97
N LYS A 53 -14.89 6.25 -1.18
CA LYS A 53 -15.19 7.58 -1.69
C LYS A 53 -14.10 8.57 -1.30
N LYS A 54 -14.00 9.65 -2.08
CA LYS A 54 -13.07 10.74 -1.80
C LYS A 54 -13.33 11.29 -0.39
N GLY A 55 -12.26 11.54 0.35
CA GLY A 55 -12.33 12.08 1.70
C GLY A 55 -12.40 11.05 2.81
N GLU A 56 -12.64 9.78 2.48
CA GLU A 56 -12.64 8.73 3.50
C GLU A 56 -11.23 8.45 4.01
N LEU A 57 -11.15 7.97 5.26
CA LEU A 57 -9.89 7.55 5.90
C LEU A 57 -9.88 6.04 6.01
N HIS A 58 -8.78 5.43 5.61
CA HIS A 58 -8.61 3.98 5.66
C HIS A 58 -7.20 3.62 6.07
N HIS A 59 -7.01 2.38 6.52
CA HIS A 59 -5.70 1.79 6.63
C HIS A 59 -5.24 1.31 5.26
N ALA A 60 -3.94 1.27 5.06
CA ALA A 60 -3.35 0.75 3.82
C ALA A 60 -2.01 0.12 4.12
N VAL A 61 -1.61 -0.84 3.30
CA VAL A 61 -0.28 -1.43 3.34
C VAL A 61 0.49 -0.96 2.12
N VAL A 62 1.72 -0.52 2.33
CA VAL A 62 2.59 -0.06 1.25
C VAL A 62 3.09 -1.28 0.49
N VAL A 63 2.85 -1.34 -0.82
CA VAL A 63 3.26 -2.46 -1.66
C VAL A 63 4.39 -2.12 -2.61
N ARG A 64 4.55 -0.85 -2.98
CA ARG A 64 5.63 -0.38 -3.85
C ARG A 64 6.14 0.97 -3.37
N THR A 65 7.45 1.18 -3.44
CA THR A 65 8.06 2.49 -3.18
C THR A 65 9.12 2.78 -4.22
N CYS A 66 9.35 4.07 -4.47
CA CYS A 66 10.42 4.50 -5.37
C CYS A 66 11.81 4.14 -4.83
N LYS A 67 11.96 4.11 -3.51
CA LYS A 67 13.23 3.68 -2.90
C LYS A 67 13.44 2.17 -3.02
N GLY A 68 12.36 1.39 -2.96
CA GLY A 68 12.39 -0.04 -3.15
C GLY A 68 12.91 -0.81 -1.94
N VAL A 69 13.32 -2.04 -2.20
CA VAL A 69 13.76 -3.00 -1.19
C VAL A 69 15.14 -3.53 -1.58
N ARG A 70 16.06 -3.52 -0.63
CA ARG A 70 17.37 -4.17 -0.78
C ARG A 70 17.31 -5.55 -0.14
N ARG A 71 17.73 -6.54 -0.90
CA ARG A 71 17.72 -7.94 -0.43
C ARG A 71 19.08 -8.35 0.12
N SER A 72 19.06 -9.45 0.87
CA SER A 72 20.27 -9.96 1.52
C SER A 72 21.39 -10.38 0.56
N ASP A 73 21.03 -10.74 -0.68
CA ASP A 73 21.99 -11.11 -1.71
C ASP A 73 22.61 -9.88 -2.42
N GLY A 74 22.23 -8.68 -2.02
CA GLY A 74 22.72 -7.44 -2.61
C GLY A 74 21.87 -6.89 -3.74
N SER A 75 20.86 -7.63 -4.21
CA SER A 75 19.98 -7.12 -5.26
C SER A 75 19.05 -6.04 -4.71
N LEU A 76 18.59 -5.15 -5.60
CA LEU A 76 17.71 -4.04 -5.27
C LEU A 76 16.52 -4.06 -6.21
N ILE A 77 15.32 -4.04 -5.63
CA ILE A 77 14.08 -3.92 -6.40
C ILE A 77 13.50 -2.54 -6.15
N ARG A 78 13.32 -1.77 -7.22
CA ARG A 78 12.77 -0.42 -7.15
C ARG A 78 11.61 -0.28 -8.11
N PHE A 79 10.72 0.65 -7.81
CA PHE A 79 9.54 0.95 -8.62
C PHE A 79 9.52 2.42 -8.99
N ASP A 80 8.78 2.74 -10.05
CA ASP A 80 8.69 4.12 -10.54
C ASP A 80 7.82 5.00 -9.64
N LYS A 81 6.86 4.39 -8.94
CA LYS A 81 5.88 5.12 -8.14
C LYS A 81 5.63 4.42 -6.82
N ASN A 82 5.16 5.19 -5.85
CA ASN A 82 4.69 4.64 -4.58
C ASN A 82 3.25 4.15 -4.75
N ALA A 83 2.93 3.01 -4.19
CA ALA A 83 1.59 2.45 -4.26
C ALA A 83 1.24 1.71 -2.97
N ALA A 84 -0.05 1.69 -2.66
CA ALA A 84 -0.56 1.02 -1.47
C ALA A 84 -1.88 0.33 -1.80
N VAL A 85 -2.20 -0.69 -1.00
CA VAL A 85 -3.47 -1.43 -1.07
C VAL A 85 -4.29 -1.06 0.15
N LEU A 86 -5.55 -0.68 -0.07
CA LEU A 86 -6.45 -0.30 1.01
C LEU A 86 -6.88 -1.51 1.83
N LEU A 87 -6.94 -1.32 3.13
CA LEU A 87 -7.35 -2.33 4.10
C LEU A 87 -8.56 -1.84 4.87
N ASN A 88 -9.41 -2.78 5.30
CA ASN A 88 -10.51 -2.48 6.20
C ASN A 88 -10.03 -2.45 7.65
N ASN A 89 -10.95 -2.29 8.61
CA ASN A 89 -10.59 -2.23 10.03
C ASN A 89 -10.02 -3.54 10.57
N GLN A 90 -10.22 -4.65 9.87
CA GLN A 90 -9.67 -5.95 10.21
C GLN A 90 -8.37 -6.25 9.47
N PHE A 91 -7.81 -5.24 8.79
CA PHE A 91 -6.58 -5.33 8.01
C PHE A 91 -6.67 -6.34 6.86
N GLN A 92 -7.86 -6.50 6.30
CA GLN A 92 -8.06 -7.29 5.09
C GLN A 92 -8.23 -6.36 3.88
N PRO A 93 -7.80 -6.79 2.69
CA PRO A 93 -7.97 -5.93 1.50
C PRO A 93 -9.44 -5.64 1.22
N ILE A 94 -9.74 -4.40 0.91
CA ILE A 94 -11.08 -3.97 0.50
C ILE A 94 -11.37 -4.44 -0.92
N GLY A 95 -10.38 -4.31 -1.81
CA GLY A 95 -10.52 -4.71 -3.20
C GLY A 95 -10.37 -6.21 -3.41
N THR A 96 -10.78 -6.68 -4.57
CA THR A 96 -10.71 -8.09 -4.95
C THR A 96 -9.56 -8.39 -5.90
N ARG A 97 -8.90 -7.35 -6.45
CA ARG A 97 -7.78 -7.49 -7.38
C ARG A 97 -6.67 -6.53 -6.99
N ILE A 98 -5.44 -6.95 -7.26
CA ILE A 98 -4.26 -6.12 -7.07
C ILE A 98 -3.68 -5.83 -8.45
N PHE A 99 -3.33 -4.57 -8.69
CA PHE A 99 -2.74 -4.12 -9.94
C PHE A 99 -1.23 -3.97 -9.79
N GLY A 100 -0.49 -4.52 -10.75
CA GLY A 100 0.95 -4.43 -10.79
C GLY A 100 1.65 -5.38 -9.82
N PRO A 101 2.99 -5.38 -9.83
CA PRO A 101 3.76 -6.31 -9.02
C PRO A 101 3.76 -5.93 -7.55
N VAL A 102 3.95 -6.93 -6.70
CA VAL A 102 4.25 -6.75 -5.27
C VAL A 102 5.55 -7.48 -4.96
N THR A 103 6.14 -7.21 -3.80
CA THR A 103 7.38 -7.87 -3.41
C THR A 103 7.11 -9.04 -2.49
N ARG A 104 8.09 -9.97 -2.41
CA ARG A 104 8.00 -11.13 -1.51
C ARG A 104 8.00 -10.74 -0.04
N GLU A 105 8.42 -9.53 0.28
CA GLU A 105 8.41 -9.02 1.66
C GLU A 105 6.99 -8.97 2.25
N LEU A 106 5.95 -9.01 1.40
CA LEU A 106 4.56 -9.07 1.85
C LEU A 106 4.10 -10.49 2.21
N ARG A 107 4.94 -11.51 2.06
CA ARG A 107 4.61 -12.89 2.43
C ARG A 107 4.67 -13.09 3.94
N THR A 108 3.84 -12.37 4.66
CA THR A 108 3.61 -12.58 6.06
C THR A 108 2.18 -13.09 6.23
N GLU A 109 1.89 -13.69 7.37
CA GLU A 109 0.56 -14.21 7.66
C GLU A 109 -0.53 -13.18 7.42
N ARG A 110 -0.26 -11.93 7.77
CA ARG A 110 -1.22 -10.83 7.65
C ARG A 110 -1.54 -10.47 6.20
N PHE A 111 -0.56 -10.59 5.29
CA PHE A 111 -0.70 -10.10 3.92
C PHE A 111 -0.67 -11.19 2.84
N MET A 112 -0.83 -12.44 3.23
CA MET A 112 -0.83 -13.54 2.25
C MET A 112 -1.93 -13.41 1.22
N LYS A 113 -3.07 -12.86 1.60
CA LYS A 113 -4.17 -12.64 0.65
C LYS A 113 -3.78 -11.64 -0.45
N ILE A 114 -3.02 -10.61 -0.10
CA ILE A 114 -2.53 -9.64 -1.08
C ILE A 114 -1.58 -10.31 -2.06
N VAL A 115 -0.67 -11.14 -1.56
CA VAL A 115 0.27 -11.87 -2.41
C VAL A 115 -0.46 -12.81 -3.36
N SER A 116 -1.50 -13.48 -2.88
CA SER A 116 -2.27 -14.40 -3.71
C SER A 116 -3.09 -13.71 -4.80
N LEU A 117 -3.48 -12.46 -4.58
CA LEU A 117 -4.24 -11.67 -5.55
C LEU A 117 -3.35 -10.92 -6.53
N ALA A 118 -2.07 -10.79 -6.26
CA ALA A 118 -1.17 -10.02 -7.10
C ALA A 118 -0.84 -10.77 -8.40
N PRO A 119 -0.76 -10.07 -9.54
CA PRO A 119 -0.42 -10.71 -10.81
C PRO A 119 1.03 -11.14 -10.89
N GLU A 120 1.92 -10.51 -10.12
CA GLU A 120 3.34 -10.81 -10.12
C GLU A 120 3.94 -10.53 -8.76
N VAL A 121 4.80 -11.44 -8.28
CA VAL A 121 5.48 -11.30 -6.99
C VAL A 121 6.99 -11.30 -7.24
N LEU A 122 7.61 -10.19 -7.00
CA LEU A 122 9.06 -9.99 -7.15
C LEU A 122 9.82 -10.19 -5.78
#